data_fb1e19eabc578cd372b8e39c00b13fec
#
_entry.id   fb1e19eabc578cd372b8e39c00b13fec
#
_cell.length_a   1.000
_cell.length_b   1.000
_cell.length_c   1.000
_cell.angle_alpha   90.00
_cell.angle_beta   90.00
_cell.angle_gamma   90.00
#
_symmetry.space_group_name_H-M   'P 1'
#
loop_
_entity.id
_entity.type
_entity.pdbx_description
1 polymer ?
#
loop_
_entity_poly.entity_id
_entity_poly.type
_entity_poly.pdbx_seq_one_letter_code
_entity_poly.pdbx_strand_id
1 'polypeptide(L)'
;MNEDLKLILSCIDNTTLEGADTREKVKTLCERSIAMQDSQKGIGHVAAVCVYPVFVRQAKELLSGSGIKVASVAGAFPAGQSPIHVKVAEVEYAVAEGADEIDMVISRGALLEGDFDRVRSEVAAIREACGEARLKVILETGELQSEDNIRRASELAIEGGADFIKTSTGKISVSATPEAAEVMLKVIADHYQKTGKLVGFKAAGGISTPEQALQYLELAKHYMGKEYVNSQFFRIGASRLTNKLFSLLTD
;
A
#
# COMPACT_ATOMS: atom_id res chain seq x y z
N MET A 1 15.74 -11.76 14.33
CA MET A 1 14.69 -10.92 14.92
C MET A 1 14.97 -9.42 14.69
N ASN A 2 16.07 -8.82 15.15
CA ASN A 2 16.34 -7.39 14.90
C ASN A 2 16.42 -7.03 13.41
N GLU A 3 17.04 -7.84 12.57
CA GLU A 3 17.12 -7.57 11.13
C GLU A 3 15.74 -7.62 10.45
N ASP A 4 14.85 -8.53 10.85
CA ASP A 4 13.49 -8.58 10.33
C ASP A 4 12.67 -7.36 10.76
N LEU A 5 12.86 -6.86 12.00
CA LEU A 5 12.19 -5.64 12.46
C LEU A 5 12.70 -4.39 11.74
N LYS A 6 14.00 -4.30 11.45
CA LYS A 6 14.57 -3.25 10.61
C LYS A 6 14.03 -3.30 9.18
N LEU A 7 13.95 -4.50 8.61
CA LEU A 7 13.38 -4.73 7.29
C LEU A 7 11.90 -4.30 7.26
N ILE A 8 11.10 -4.70 8.24
CA ILE A 8 9.71 -4.28 8.36
C ILE A 8 9.62 -2.76 8.43
N LEU A 9 10.42 -2.09 9.28
CA LEU A 9 10.41 -0.63 9.39
C LEU A 9 10.69 0.04 8.04
N SER A 10 11.69 -0.44 7.30
CA SER A 10 12.04 0.07 5.97
C SER A 10 10.97 -0.20 4.90
N CYS A 11 10.02 -1.10 5.17
CA CYS A 11 8.89 -1.42 4.29
C CYS A 11 7.56 -0.76 4.73
N ILE A 12 7.57 0.11 5.75
CA ILE A 12 6.32 0.75 6.20
C ILE A 12 5.94 1.94 5.32
N ASP A 13 4.66 1.98 4.94
CA ASP A 13 3.97 3.19 4.53
C ASP A 13 3.33 3.81 5.78
N ASN A 14 4.00 4.82 6.38
CA ASN A 14 3.53 5.49 7.59
C ASN A 14 2.33 6.38 7.26
N THR A 15 1.16 6.05 7.79
CA THR A 15 -0.13 6.44 7.21
C THR A 15 -0.96 7.31 8.16
N THR A 16 -1.55 8.39 7.63
CA THR A 16 -2.69 9.08 8.23
C THR A 16 -3.75 9.33 7.17
N LEU A 17 -4.97 8.81 7.40
CA LEU A 17 -6.10 8.86 6.46
C LEU A 17 -7.41 9.09 7.21
N GLU A 18 -7.41 10.04 8.14
CA GLU A 18 -8.62 10.40 8.89
C GLU A 18 -9.31 11.62 8.25
N GLY A 19 -10.63 11.63 8.27
CA GLY A 19 -11.40 12.77 7.74
C GLY A 19 -11.12 14.10 8.45
N ALA A 20 -10.53 14.03 9.66
CA ALA A 20 -10.12 15.20 10.45
C ALA A 20 -8.61 15.47 10.38
N ASP A 21 -7.90 14.93 9.37
CA ASP A 21 -6.48 15.22 9.19
C ASP A 21 -6.28 16.70 8.85
N THR A 22 -5.26 17.29 9.49
CA THR A 22 -4.88 18.68 9.31
C THR A 22 -3.46 18.78 8.77
N ARG A 23 -3.09 19.94 8.23
CA ARG A 23 -1.73 20.23 7.78
C ARG A 23 -0.70 20.02 8.89
N GLU A 24 -1.02 20.39 10.12
CA GLU A 24 -0.12 20.20 11.28
C GLU A 24 0.06 18.71 11.63
N LYS A 25 -1.00 17.90 11.51
CA LYS A 25 -0.91 16.46 11.73
C LYS A 25 -0.05 15.78 10.67
N VAL A 26 -0.20 16.18 9.40
CA VAL A 26 0.65 15.68 8.29
C VAL A 26 2.10 16.11 8.46
N LYS A 27 2.35 17.37 8.86
CA LYS A 27 3.69 17.86 9.18
C LYS A 27 4.34 17.02 10.27
N THR A 28 3.65 16.81 11.39
CA THR A 28 4.13 15.97 12.49
C THR A 28 4.45 14.54 12.03
N LEU A 29 3.62 13.95 11.14
CA LEU A 29 3.86 12.63 10.57
C LEU A 29 5.15 12.59 9.73
N CYS A 30 5.36 13.58 8.87
CA CYS A 30 6.56 13.70 8.04
C CYS A 30 7.83 13.89 8.89
N GLU A 31 7.82 14.81 9.84
CA GLU A 31 8.94 15.09 10.76
C GLU A 31 9.33 13.85 11.57
N ARG A 32 8.34 13.13 12.12
CA ARG A 32 8.56 11.87 12.82
C ARG A 32 9.13 10.80 11.89
N SER A 33 8.63 10.68 10.67
CA SER A 33 9.13 9.70 9.71
C SER A 33 10.60 9.95 9.33
N ILE A 34 11.01 11.22 9.22
CA ILE A 34 12.41 11.60 9.03
C ILE A 34 13.25 11.26 10.26
N ALA A 35 12.72 11.53 11.46
CA ALA A 35 13.44 11.29 12.72
C ALA A 35 13.62 9.78 13.05
N MET A 36 12.86 8.89 12.40
CA MET A 36 12.95 7.44 12.59
C MET A 36 14.10 6.81 11.79
N GLN A 37 15.30 7.37 11.93
CA GLN A 37 16.53 6.86 11.34
C GLN A 37 17.61 6.86 12.41
N ASP A 38 18.40 5.81 12.46
CA ASP A 38 19.62 5.74 13.29
C ASP A 38 20.70 4.99 12.51
N SER A 39 21.58 5.74 11.86
CA SER A 39 22.66 5.18 11.06
C SER A 39 23.68 4.40 11.90
N GLN A 40 23.85 4.74 13.18
CA GLN A 40 24.77 4.03 14.09
C GLN A 40 24.22 2.65 14.44
N LYS A 41 22.89 2.51 14.54
CA LYS A 41 22.21 1.24 14.75
C LYS A 41 21.82 0.54 13.43
N GLY A 42 22.13 1.13 12.29
CA GLY A 42 21.76 0.60 10.96
C GLY A 42 20.24 0.60 10.72
N ILE A 43 19.52 1.58 11.29
CA ILE A 43 18.08 1.78 11.13
C ILE A 43 17.88 2.78 10.00
N GLY A 44 17.26 2.34 8.90
CA GLY A 44 16.86 3.18 7.77
C GLY A 44 15.52 3.86 7.98
N HIS A 45 15.12 4.68 7.02
CA HIS A 45 13.82 5.37 7.02
C HIS A 45 12.67 4.43 6.60
N VAL A 46 11.42 4.83 6.90
CA VAL A 46 10.22 4.19 6.36
C VAL A 46 10.14 4.32 4.83
N ALA A 47 9.43 3.42 4.16
CA ALA A 47 9.32 3.42 2.70
C ALA A 47 8.59 4.67 2.17
N ALA A 48 7.48 5.02 2.79
CA ALA A 48 6.64 6.14 2.37
C ALA A 48 5.87 6.76 3.53
N VAL A 49 5.41 7.98 3.31
CA VAL A 49 4.30 8.60 4.05
C VAL A 49 3.07 8.55 3.15
N CYS A 50 1.93 8.05 3.68
CA CYS A 50 0.69 7.90 2.93
C CYS A 50 -0.39 8.85 3.48
N VAL A 51 -0.94 9.70 2.59
CA VAL A 51 -1.87 10.79 2.93
C VAL A 51 -3.01 10.89 1.91
N TYR A 52 -3.98 11.77 2.18
CA TYR A 52 -4.98 12.20 1.19
C TYR A 52 -4.38 13.14 0.13
N PRO A 53 -4.98 13.22 -1.08
CA PRO A 53 -4.44 14.00 -2.21
C PRO A 53 -4.12 15.46 -1.86
N VAL A 54 -4.96 16.13 -1.08
CA VAL A 54 -4.82 17.54 -0.67
C VAL A 54 -3.57 17.84 0.16
N PHE A 55 -2.91 16.82 0.70
CA PHE A 55 -1.70 16.94 1.51
C PHE A 55 -0.42 16.51 0.79
N VAL A 56 -0.52 16.04 -0.45
CA VAL A 56 0.62 15.49 -1.21
C VAL A 56 1.73 16.52 -1.37
N ARG A 57 1.42 17.70 -1.86
CA ARG A 57 2.41 18.80 -2.04
C ARG A 57 3.15 19.11 -0.75
N GLN A 58 2.41 19.29 0.35
CA GLN A 58 3.01 19.56 1.65
C GLN A 58 3.93 18.43 2.10
N ALA A 59 3.48 17.18 1.98
CA ALA A 59 4.31 16.02 2.33
C ALA A 59 5.57 15.93 1.46
N LYS A 60 5.45 16.20 0.15
CA LYS A 60 6.58 16.19 -0.79
C LYS A 60 7.63 17.23 -0.45
N GLU A 61 7.20 18.45 -0.10
CA GLU A 61 8.10 19.52 0.34
C GLU A 61 8.83 19.15 1.64
N LEU A 62 8.10 18.67 2.65
CA LEU A 62 8.65 18.30 3.95
C LEU A 62 9.60 17.10 3.89
N LEU A 63 9.36 16.14 3.00
CA LEU A 63 10.16 14.93 2.86
C LEU A 63 11.32 15.08 1.84
N SER A 64 11.50 16.27 1.27
CA SER A 64 12.55 16.52 0.28
C SER A 64 13.94 16.15 0.84
N GLY A 65 14.70 15.38 0.09
CA GLY A 65 16.05 14.93 0.48
C GLY A 65 16.10 13.78 1.49
N SER A 66 14.96 13.32 2.04
CA SER A 66 14.94 12.24 3.05
C SER A 66 15.01 10.82 2.46
N GLY A 67 14.71 10.65 1.17
CA GLY A 67 14.56 9.34 0.54
C GLY A 67 13.19 8.69 0.75
N ILE A 68 12.34 9.24 1.64
CA ILE A 68 10.99 8.75 1.93
C ILE A 68 10.05 9.15 0.79
N LYS A 69 9.28 8.19 0.27
CA LYS A 69 8.30 8.43 -0.81
C LYS A 69 7.02 9.06 -0.27
N VAL A 70 6.28 9.76 -1.16
CA VAL A 70 4.92 10.22 -0.87
C VAL A 70 3.94 9.32 -1.60
N ALA A 71 3.12 8.61 -0.85
CA ALA A 71 1.99 7.84 -1.35
C ALA A 71 0.69 8.62 -1.11
N SER A 72 -0.21 8.58 -2.08
CA SER A 72 -1.56 9.15 -1.92
C SER A 72 -2.62 8.09 -2.15
N VAL A 73 -3.65 8.07 -1.31
CA VAL A 73 -4.87 7.36 -1.68
C VAL A 73 -5.60 8.18 -2.74
N ALA A 74 -6.27 7.50 -3.69
CA ALA A 74 -7.09 8.14 -4.72
C ALA A 74 -8.10 7.13 -5.31
N GLY A 75 -8.85 7.53 -6.35
CA GLY A 75 -9.84 6.67 -6.98
C GLY A 75 -11.10 6.52 -6.14
N ALA A 76 -11.56 7.62 -5.53
CA ALA A 76 -12.72 7.68 -4.63
C ALA A 76 -12.52 6.83 -3.35
N PHE A 77 -11.31 6.85 -2.81
CA PHE A 77 -11.00 6.16 -1.53
C PHE A 77 -11.87 6.69 -0.37
N PRO A 78 -12.44 5.83 0.53
CA PRO A 78 -12.21 4.39 0.59
C PRO A 78 -13.25 3.55 -0.18
N ALA A 79 -14.31 4.14 -0.70
CA ALA A 79 -15.45 3.42 -1.25
C ALA A 79 -15.24 2.91 -2.69
N GLY A 80 -14.49 3.64 -3.52
CA GLY A 80 -14.34 3.34 -4.94
C GLY A 80 -15.59 3.61 -5.77
N GLN A 81 -16.61 4.28 -5.24
CA GLN A 81 -17.95 4.45 -5.79
C GLN A 81 -18.11 5.80 -6.54
N SER A 82 -17.23 6.07 -7.48
CA SER A 82 -17.33 7.24 -8.36
C SER A 82 -17.17 6.84 -9.82
N PRO A 83 -17.71 7.63 -10.76
CA PRO A 83 -17.44 7.43 -12.19
C PRO A 83 -15.94 7.49 -12.48
N ILE A 84 -15.49 6.70 -13.47
CA ILE A 84 -14.06 6.55 -13.75
C ILE A 84 -13.35 7.88 -14.05
N HIS A 85 -13.98 8.80 -14.77
CA HIS A 85 -13.37 10.11 -15.07
C HIS A 85 -13.10 10.95 -13.82
N VAL A 86 -13.90 10.78 -12.75
CA VAL A 86 -13.67 11.45 -11.45
C VAL A 86 -12.49 10.80 -10.73
N LYS A 87 -12.41 9.46 -10.75
CA LYS A 87 -11.29 8.73 -10.17
C LYS A 87 -9.97 9.09 -10.86
N VAL A 88 -9.97 9.18 -12.20
CA VAL A 88 -8.81 9.59 -13.01
C VAL A 88 -8.37 11.01 -12.65
N ALA A 89 -9.29 11.96 -12.60
CA ALA A 89 -8.99 13.34 -12.25
C ALA A 89 -8.37 13.48 -10.83
N GLU A 90 -8.83 12.67 -9.87
CA GLU A 90 -8.23 12.63 -8.51
C GLU A 90 -6.79 12.10 -8.52
N VAL A 91 -6.51 11.07 -9.34
CA VAL A 91 -5.17 10.52 -9.51
C VAL A 91 -4.24 11.52 -10.18
N GLU A 92 -4.68 12.12 -11.30
CA GLU A 92 -3.92 13.16 -12.02
C GLU A 92 -3.58 14.34 -11.10
N TYR A 93 -4.52 14.76 -10.26
CA TYR A 93 -4.28 15.78 -9.25
C TYR A 93 -3.19 15.35 -8.26
N ALA A 94 -3.29 14.15 -7.69
CA ALA A 94 -2.30 13.67 -6.71
C ALA A 94 -0.89 13.54 -7.33
N VAL A 95 -0.80 13.06 -8.57
CA VAL A 95 0.47 12.96 -9.32
C VAL A 95 1.04 14.36 -9.61
N ALA A 96 0.21 15.31 -10.05
CA ALA A 96 0.63 16.69 -10.29
C ALA A 96 1.13 17.39 -9.02
N GLU A 97 0.57 17.04 -7.85
CA GLU A 97 1.04 17.53 -6.55
C GLU A 97 2.34 16.84 -6.08
N GLY A 98 2.84 15.81 -6.80
CA GLY A 98 4.13 15.16 -6.58
C GLY A 98 4.05 13.81 -5.87
N ALA A 99 2.91 13.11 -5.92
CA ALA A 99 2.85 11.73 -5.41
C ALA A 99 3.79 10.81 -6.17
N ASP A 100 4.61 10.04 -5.45
CA ASP A 100 5.47 9.00 -6.01
C ASP A 100 4.70 7.68 -6.22
N GLU A 101 3.60 7.51 -5.46
CA GLU A 101 2.82 6.27 -5.41
C GLU A 101 1.34 6.60 -5.20
N ILE A 102 0.46 5.84 -5.86
CA ILE A 102 -1.01 5.98 -5.75
C ILE A 102 -1.60 4.67 -5.23
N ASP A 103 -2.38 4.76 -4.15
CA ASP A 103 -3.14 3.65 -3.59
C ASP A 103 -4.62 3.81 -4.00
N MET A 104 -5.06 3.21 -5.11
CA MET A 104 -6.46 3.21 -5.54
C MET A 104 -7.24 2.04 -4.92
N VAL A 105 -8.56 2.11 -4.93
CA VAL A 105 -9.43 1.02 -4.53
C VAL A 105 -10.32 0.57 -5.69
N ILE A 106 -10.47 -0.76 -5.87
CA ILE A 106 -11.33 -1.32 -6.93
C ILE A 106 -12.82 -1.03 -6.70
N SER A 107 -13.62 -1.09 -7.77
CA SER A 107 -15.08 -1.12 -7.69
C SER A 107 -15.54 -2.50 -7.23
N ARG A 108 -15.61 -2.70 -5.90
CA ARG A 108 -15.95 -3.99 -5.27
C ARG A 108 -17.33 -4.50 -5.71
N GLY A 109 -18.32 -3.59 -5.82
CA GLY A 109 -19.64 -3.95 -6.32
C GLY A 109 -19.60 -4.56 -7.71
N ALA A 110 -18.86 -3.98 -8.64
CA ALA A 110 -18.67 -4.52 -9.98
C ALA A 110 -18.02 -5.92 -9.96
N LEU A 111 -17.03 -6.14 -9.11
CA LEU A 111 -16.43 -7.46 -8.93
C LEU A 111 -17.47 -8.49 -8.45
N LEU A 112 -18.27 -8.14 -7.43
CA LEU A 112 -19.27 -9.04 -6.84
C LEU A 112 -20.44 -9.33 -7.79
N GLU A 113 -20.73 -8.42 -8.72
CA GLU A 113 -21.71 -8.59 -9.81
C GLU A 113 -21.15 -9.40 -11.00
N GLY A 114 -19.82 -9.68 -11.01
CA GLY A 114 -19.15 -10.38 -12.10
C GLY A 114 -18.76 -9.49 -13.28
N ASP A 115 -18.83 -8.17 -13.15
CA ASP A 115 -18.39 -7.20 -14.16
C ASP A 115 -16.86 -7.02 -14.10
N PHE A 116 -16.16 -8.09 -14.46
CA PHE A 116 -14.69 -8.18 -14.39
C PHE A 116 -13.99 -7.24 -15.39
N ASP A 117 -14.59 -7.04 -16.55
CA ASP A 117 -14.07 -6.14 -17.59
C ASP A 117 -14.02 -4.69 -17.08
N ARG A 118 -15.05 -4.28 -16.35
CA ARG A 118 -15.07 -2.96 -15.70
C ARG A 118 -13.97 -2.84 -14.66
N VAL A 119 -13.81 -3.82 -13.76
CA VAL A 119 -12.76 -3.78 -12.73
C VAL A 119 -11.39 -3.65 -13.38
N ARG A 120 -11.08 -4.48 -14.37
CA ARG A 120 -9.79 -4.45 -15.08
C ARG A 120 -9.57 -3.13 -15.81
N SER A 121 -10.57 -2.65 -16.56
CA SER A 121 -10.45 -1.40 -17.34
C SER A 121 -10.32 -0.16 -16.46
N GLU A 122 -10.98 -0.12 -15.30
CA GLU A 122 -10.79 0.96 -14.32
C GLU A 122 -9.37 0.97 -13.76
N VAL A 123 -8.79 -0.19 -13.44
CA VAL A 123 -7.39 -0.29 -12.99
C VAL A 123 -6.44 0.19 -14.10
N ALA A 124 -6.68 -0.23 -15.35
CA ALA A 124 -5.84 0.18 -16.49
C ALA A 124 -5.90 1.71 -16.73
N ALA A 125 -7.08 2.30 -16.66
CA ALA A 125 -7.24 3.75 -16.80
C ALA A 125 -6.51 4.53 -15.67
N ILE A 126 -6.58 4.03 -14.44
CA ILE A 126 -5.85 4.61 -13.32
C ILE A 126 -4.33 4.40 -13.47
N ARG A 127 -3.88 3.22 -13.97
CA ARG A 127 -2.45 3.00 -14.27
C ARG A 127 -1.92 4.02 -15.25
N GLU A 128 -2.68 4.32 -16.32
CA GLU A 128 -2.32 5.34 -17.29
C GLU A 128 -2.20 6.72 -16.65
N ALA A 129 -3.19 7.11 -15.84
CA ALA A 129 -3.18 8.39 -15.13
C ALA A 129 -2.04 8.54 -14.11
N CYS A 130 -1.51 7.43 -13.58
CA CYS A 130 -0.37 7.47 -12.66
C CYS A 130 0.96 7.88 -13.34
N GLY A 131 1.10 7.77 -14.66
CA GLY A 131 2.37 8.03 -15.36
C GLY A 131 3.54 7.25 -14.73
N GLU A 132 4.55 7.95 -14.21
CA GLU A 132 5.72 7.34 -13.55
C GLU A 132 5.46 6.93 -12.09
N ALA A 133 4.37 7.38 -11.47
CA ALA A 133 4.04 7.01 -10.11
C ALA A 133 3.61 5.53 -10.04
N ARG A 134 3.99 4.84 -8.96
CA ARG A 134 3.61 3.44 -8.77
C ARG A 134 2.15 3.31 -8.39
N LEU A 135 1.47 2.33 -8.98
CA LEU A 135 0.08 2.01 -8.67
C LEU A 135 -0.02 0.83 -7.70
N LYS A 136 -0.65 1.06 -6.54
CA LYS A 136 -1.02 0.02 -5.59
C LYS A 136 -2.55 -0.12 -5.58
N VAL A 137 -3.06 -1.30 -5.93
CA VAL A 137 -4.49 -1.56 -6.07
C VAL A 137 -5.03 -2.22 -4.82
N ILE A 138 -5.90 -1.52 -4.10
CA ILE A 138 -6.57 -2.02 -2.89
C ILE A 138 -7.75 -2.89 -3.33
N LEU A 139 -7.75 -4.14 -2.88
CA LEU A 139 -8.81 -5.10 -3.18
C LEU A 139 -9.96 -5.03 -2.17
N GLU A 140 -9.71 -4.58 -0.94
CA GLU A 140 -10.63 -4.59 0.21
C GLU A 140 -11.11 -6.01 0.53
N THR A 141 -10.15 -6.88 0.80
CA THR A 141 -10.35 -8.33 0.95
C THR A 141 -11.43 -8.72 1.94
N GLY A 142 -11.64 -7.91 2.99
CA GLY A 142 -12.69 -8.14 4.00
C GLY A 142 -14.12 -8.03 3.47
N GLU A 143 -14.35 -7.45 2.29
CA GLU A 143 -15.67 -7.35 1.65
C GLU A 143 -15.84 -8.30 0.45
N LEU A 144 -14.81 -9.05 0.04
CA LEU A 144 -14.87 -9.90 -1.16
C LEU A 144 -15.52 -11.27 -0.93
N GLN A 145 -15.91 -11.60 0.30
CA GLN A 145 -16.76 -12.74 0.69
C GLN A 145 -16.15 -14.14 0.50
N SER A 146 -15.19 -14.35 -0.41
CA SER A 146 -14.58 -15.64 -0.68
C SER A 146 -13.13 -15.54 -1.16
N GLU A 147 -12.37 -16.63 -1.01
CA GLU A 147 -11.02 -16.74 -1.56
C GLU A 147 -11.01 -16.62 -3.09
N ASP A 148 -12.02 -17.16 -3.78
CA ASP A 148 -12.12 -17.07 -5.24
C ASP A 148 -12.28 -15.62 -5.71
N ASN A 149 -13.06 -14.80 -5.01
CA ASN A 149 -13.19 -13.38 -5.30
C ASN A 149 -11.88 -12.62 -5.01
N ILE A 150 -11.16 -12.96 -3.92
CA ILE A 150 -9.84 -12.37 -3.62
C ILE A 150 -8.84 -12.72 -4.71
N ARG A 151 -8.80 -13.98 -5.13
CA ARG A 151 -7.97 -14.45 -6.25
C ARG A 151 -8.31 -13.68 -7.53
N ARG A 152 -9.58 -13.65 -7.89
CA ARG A 152 -10.04 -12.97 -9.10
C ARG A 152 -9.73 -11.48 -9.10
N ALA A 153 -9.98 -10.79 -7.98
CA ALA A 153 -9.61 -9.38 -7.82
C ALA A 153 -8.12 -9.14 -7.97
N SER A 154 -7.28 -10.03 -7.42
CA SER A 154 -5.83 -9.98 -7.54
C SER A 154 -5.38 -10.11 -9.01
N GLU A 155 -5.93 -11.10 -9.73
CA GLU A 155 -5.64 -11.32 -11.15
C GLU A 155 -6.03 -10.09 -11.99
N LEU A 156 -7.24 -9.58 -11.82
CA LEU A 156 -7.74 -8.40 -12.56
C LEU A 156 -6.92 -7.14 -12.29
N ALA A 157 -6.50 -6.94 -11.05
CA ALA A 157 -5.63 -5.83 -10.67
C ALA A 157 -4.26 -5.92 -11.37
N ILE A 158 -3.66 -7.10 -11.39
CA ILE A 158 -2.38 -7.35 -12.07
C ILE A 158 -2.53 -7.21 -13.58
N GLU A 159 -3.58 -7.78 -14.18
CA GLU A 159 -3.90 -7.64 -15.60
C GLU A 159 -4.12 -6.17 -16.01
N GLY A 160 -4.71 -5.36 -15.13
CA GLY A 160 -4.88 -3.92 -15.30
C GLY A 160 -3.60 -3.10 -15.12
N GLY A 161 -2.48 -3.73 -14.78
CA GLY A 161 -1.17 -3.07 -14.70
C GLY A 161 -0.77 -2.59 -13.31
N ALA A 162 -1.32 -3.16 -12.24
CA ALA A 162 -0.91 -2.84 -10.87
C ALA A 162 0.58 -3.14 -10.64
N ASP A 163 1.32 -2.21 -10.03
CA ASP A 163 2.67 -2.46 -9.51
C ASP A 163 2.64 -3.19 -8.18
N PHE A 164 1.56 -2.99 -7.40
CA PHE A 164 1.27 -3.68 -6.15
C PHE A 164 -0.21 -4.05 -6.07
N ILE A 165 -0.50 -5.16 -5.42
CA ILE A 165 -1.83 -5.43 -4.88
C ILE A 165 -1.82 -5.25 -3.36
N LYS A 166 -2.85 -4.60 -2.83
CA LYS A 166 -2.97 -4.22 -1.41
C LYS A 166 -4.24 -4.82 -0.81
N THR A 167 -4.14 -5.32 0.41
CA THR A 167 -5.29 -6.00 1.05
C THR A 167 -6.47 -5.06 1.28
N SER A 168 -6.27 -3.93 1.93
CA SER A 168 -7.40 -3.19 2.53
C SER A 168 -7.18 -1.68 2.60
N THR A 169 -8.27 -0.93 2.71
CA THR A 169 -8.28 0.51 2.99
C THR A 169 -7.93 0.82 4.45
N GLY A 170 -8.23 -0.09 5.37
CA GLY A 170 -8.19 0.14 6.82
C GLY A 170 -9.39 0.93 7.34
N LYS A 171 -10.47 1.08 6.55
CA LYS A 171 -11.69 1.83 6.88
C LYS A 171 -12.91 0.93 7.13
N ILE A 172 -12.72 -0.38 7.10
CA ILE A 172 -13.73 -1.38 7.46
C ILE A 172 -13.26 -2.21 8.65
N SER A 173 -14.18 -2.93 9.28
CA SER A 173 -13.92 -3.70 10.50
C SER A 173 -12.95 -4.87 10.28
N VAL A 174 -13.09 -5.60 9.17
CA VAL A 174 -12.20 -6.69 8.79
C VAL A 174 -11.27 -6.19 7.70
N SER A 175 -10.00 -6.03 8.03
CA SER A 175 -8.97 -5.53 7.09
C SER A 175 -8.03 -6.66 6.65
N ALA A 176 -6.71 -6.47 6.77
CA ALA A 176 -5.75 -7.51 6.40
C ALA A 176 -5.89 -8.76 7.29
N THR A 177 -5.94 -9.94 6.66
CA THR A 177 -5.81 -11.23 7.34
C THR A 177 -4.71 -12.06 6.69
N PRO A 178 -4.03 -12.97 7.44
CA PRO A 178 -3.02 -13.85 6.87
C PRO A 178 -3.57 -14.74 5.75
N GLU A 179 -4.82 -15.20 5.87
CA GLU A 179 -5.49 -16.05 4.88
C GLU A 179 -5.69 -15.30 3.55
N ALA A 180 -6.20 -14.07 3.60
CA ALA A 180 -6.35 -13.23 2.41
C ALA A 180 -4.97 -12.90 1.78
N ALA A 181 -3.98 -12.60 2.62
CA ALA A 181 -2.61 -12.33 2.18
C ALA A 181 -2.01 -13.54 1.45
N GLU A 182 -2.23 -14.75 1.97
CA GLU A 182 -1.77 -15.99 1.34
C GLU A 182 -2.36 -16.18 -0.06
N VAL A 183 -3.67 -15.96 -0.24
CA VAL A 183 -4.33 -16.03 -1.55
C VAL A 183 -3.70 -15.04 -2.54
N MET A 184 -3.51 -13.78 -2.11
CA MET A 184 -2.91 -12.74 -2.94
C MET A 184 -1.45 -13.07 -3.33
N LEU A 185 -0.66 -13.54 -2.38
CA LEU A 185 0.74 -13.90 -2.59
C LEU A 185 0.90 -15.11 -3.53
N LYS A 186 -0.02 -16.08 -3.48
CA LYS A 186 -0.07 -17.17 -4.46
C LYS A 186 -0.29 -16.64 -5.88
N VAL A 187 -1.21 -15.69 -6.06
CA VAL A 187 -1.44 -15.06 -7.39
C VAL A 187 -0.19 -14.31 -7.87
N ILE A 188 0.50 -13.58 -6.99
CA ILE A 188 1.76 -12.91 -7.33
C ILE A 188 2.82 -13.92 -7.78
N ALA A 189 2.99 -15.02 -7.03
CA ALA A 189 3.96 -16.07 -7.35
C ALA A 189 3.64 -16.74 -8.69
N ASP A 190 2.37 -17.10 -8.94
CA ASP A 190 1.91 -17.67 -10.21
C ASP A 190 2.14 -16.71 -11.38
N HIS A 191 1.88 -15.42 -11.19
CA HIS A 191 2.13 -14.39 -12.21
C HIS A 191 3.63 -14.29 -12.52
N TYR A 192 4.48 -14.25 -11.50
CA TYR A 192 5.93 -14.21 -11.68
C TYR A 192 6.46 -15.43 -12.42
N GLN A 193 6.00 -16.63 -12.07
CA GLN A 193 6.38 -17.87 -12.76
C GLN A 193 5.99 -17.85 -14.26
N LYS A 194 4.83 -17.28 -14.59
CA LYS A 194 4.31 -17.21 -15.97
C LYS A 194 4.98 -16.14 -16.81
N THR A 195 5.34 -15.00 -16.21
CA THR A 195 5.72 -13.78 -16.96
C THR A 195 7.13 -13.28 -16.69
N GLY A 196 7.76 -13.71 -15.61
CA GLY A 196 9.03 -13.16 -15.12
C GLY A 196 8.90 -11.75 -14.52
N LYS A 197 7.68 -11.19 -14.41
CA LYS A 197 7.43 -9.87 -13.84
C LYS A 197 6.90 -10.02 -12.42
N LEU A 198 7.59 -9.40 -11.45
CA LEU A 198 7.18 -9.40 -10.06
C LEU A 198 6.25 -8.22 -9.79
N VAL A 199 5.12 -8.50 -9.16
CA VAL A 199 4.19 -7.51 -8.60
C VAL A 199 4.37 -7.47 -7.10
N GLY A 200 4.33 -6.29 -6.50
CA GLY A 200 4.50 -6.11 -5.06
C GLY A 200 3.24 -6.49 -4.27
N PHE A 201 3.44 -6.77 -2.99
CA PHE A 201 2.40 -7.04 -2.02
C PHE A 201 2.39 -5.99 -0.92
N LYS A 202 1.21 -5.47 -0.56
CA LYS A 202 1.03 -4.57 0.59
C LYS A 202 -0.06 -5.09 1.52
N ALA A 203 0.32 -5.42 2.76
CA ALA A 203 -0.63 -5.66 3.84
C ALA A 203 -1.00 -4.33 4.51
N ALA A 204 -2.29 -4.07 4.72
CA ALA A 204 -2.74 -2.83 5.36
C ALA A 204 -4.05 -3.01 6.14
N GLY A 205 -4.17 -2.23 7.22
CA GLY A 205 -5.34 -2.24 8.11
C GLY A 205 -5.24 -3.28 9.23
N GLY A 206 -5.36 -2.82 10.47
CA GLY A 206 -5.33 -3.68 11.66
C GLY A 206 -3.95 -4.11 12.15
N ILE A 207 -2.88 -3.91 11.39
CA ILE A 207 -1.52 -4.32 11.76
C ILE A 207 -0.92 -3.30 12.72
N SER A 208 -0.83 -3.65 14.00
CA SER A 208 -0.45 -2.73 15.07
C SER A 208 0.64 -3.24 16.01
N THR A 209 1.09 -4.49 15.83
CA THR A 209 2.17 -5.09 16.63
C THR A 209 3.26 -5.68 15.75
N PRO A 210 4.51 -5.78 16.23
CA PRO A 210 5.61 -6.41 15.52
C PRO A 210 5.31 -7.86 15.13
N GLU A 211 4.64 -8.62 16.02
CA GLU A 211 4.30 -10.04 15.78
C GLU A 211 3.34 -10.18 14.60
N GLN A 212 2.33 -9.30 14.51
CA GLN A 212 1.43 -9.27 13.34
C GLN A 212 2.20 -8.95 12.07
N ALA A 213 3.11 -7.98 12.10
CA ALA A 213 3.90 -7.61 10.93
C ALA A 213 4.85 -8.74 10.48
N LEU A 214 5.43 -9.47 11.43
CA LEU A 214 6.28 -10.64 11.15
C LEU A 214 5.52 -11.76 10.43
N GLN A 215 4.23 -11.98 10.72
CA GLN A 215 3.41 -12.96 10.01
C GLN A 215 3.34 -12.65 8.50
N TYR A 216 3.08 -11.39 8.13
CA TYR A 216 3.05 -10.98 6.73
C TYR A 216 4.44 -11.01 6.07
N LEU A 217 5.48 -10.68 6.82
CA LEU A 217 6.85 -10.79 6.35
C LEU A 217 7.21 -12.24 5.99
N GLU A 218 6.88 -13.20 6.85
CA GLU A 218 7.17 -14.62 6.62
C GLU A 218 6.35 -15.18 5.44
N LEU A 219 5.08 -14.80 5.31
CA LEU A 219 4.28 -15.14 4.13
C LEU A 219 4.91 -14.59 2.84
N ALA A 220 5.33 -13.32 2.84
CA ALA A 220 5.98 -12.71 1.68
C ALA A 220 7.29 -13.42 1.33
N LYS A 221 8.14 -13.72 2.33
CA LYS A 221 9.38 -14.50 2.12
C LYS A 221 9.12 -15.88 1.52
N HIS A 222 8.04 -16.54 1.95
CA HIS A 222 7.69 -17.89 1.48
C HIS A 222 7.25 -17.89 0.01
N TYR A 223 6.37 -16.95 -0.39
CA TYR A 223 5.76 -16.95 -1.73
C TYR A 223 6.54 -16.14 -2.76
N MET A 224 7.14 -15.03 -2.36
CA MET A 224 7.86 -14.13 -3.28
C MET A 224 9.35 -14.46 -3.40
N GLY A 225 9.94 -15.11 -2.37
CA GLY A 225 11.39 -15.25 -2.22
C GLY A 225 12.00 -14.15 -1.36
N LYS A 226 12.97 -14.53 -0.52
CA LYS A 226 13.58 -13.61 0.47
C LYS A 226 14.26 -12.39 -0.18
N GLU A 227 14.84 -12.58 -1.35
CA GLU A 227 15.54 -11.55 -2.13
C GLU A 227 14.62 -10.45 -2.63
N TYR A 228 13.33 -10.74 -2.81
CA TYR A 228 12.32 -9.78 -3.27
C TYR A 228 11.58 -9.08 -2.13
N VAL A 229 11.78 -9.50 -0.87
CA VAL A 229 11.15 -8.86 0.27
C VAL A 229 11.95 -7.64 0.70
N ASN A 230 11.63 -6.52 0.08
CA ASN A 230 12.20 -5.20 0.34
C ASN A 230 11.16 -4.12 -0.01
N SER A 231 11.45 -2.85 0.28
CA SER A 231 10.49 -1.75 0.05
C SER A 231 10.06 -1.55 -1.42
N GLN A 232 10.70 -2.21 -2.38
CA GLN A 232 10.27 -2.16 -3.78
C GLN A 232 9.11 -3.11 -4.09
N PHE A 233 8.97 -4.21 -3.33
CA PHE A 233 7.98 -5.25 -3.61
C PHE A 233 7.17 -5.69 -2.38
N PHE A 234 7.54 -5.23 -1.18
CA PHE A 234 6.80 -5.54 0.04
C PHE A 234 6.55 -4.28 0.84
N ARG A 235 5.31 -4.07 1.28
CA ARG A 235 4.93 -2.94 2.13
C ARG A 235 3.96 -3.35 3.23
N ILE A 236 3.99 -2.59 4.31
CA ILE A 236 3.00 -2.65 5.38
C ILE A 236 2.44 -1.24 5.59
N GLY A 237 1.12 -1.09 5.40
CA GLY A 237 0.41 0.14 5.72
C GLY A 237 0.10 0.20 7.22
N ALA A 238 0.71 1.13 7.93
CA ALA A 238 0.55 1.24 9.36
C ALA A 238 0.61 2.70 9.86
N SER A 239 0.03 2.96 11.03
CA SER A 239 0.11 4.22 11.76
C SER A 239 0.78 4.08 13.12
N ARG A 240 0.32 3.11 13.92
CA ARG A 240 0.80 2.88 15.31
C ARG A 240 2.01 1.94 15.39
N LEU A 241 2.15 1.02 14.46
CA LEU A 241 3.24 0.04 14.42
C LEU A 241 4.60 0.71 14.30
N THR A 242 4.70 1.77 13.51
CA THR A 242 5.96 2.47 13.20
C THR A 242 6.69 2.93 14.47
N ASN A 243 5.96 3.58 15.39
CA ASN A 243 6.54 4.05 16.67
C ASN A 243 7.02 2.88 17.55
N LYS A 244 6.23 1.79 17.61
CA LYS A 244 6.60 0.61 18.40
C LYS A 244 7.87 -0.06 17.88
N LEU A 245 7.99 -0.20 16.56
CA LEU A 245 9.19 -0.78 15.94
C LEU A 245 10.42 0.09 16.21
N PHE A 246 10.29 1.39 16.01
CA PHE A 246 11.41 2.30 16.23
C PHE A 246 11.88 2.28 17.69
N SER A 247 10.96 2.33 18.67
CA SER A 247 11.30 2.18 20.09
C SER A 247 12.05 0.88 20.37
N LEU A 248 11.52 -0.27 19.91
CA LEU A 248 12.16 -1.57 20.11
C LEU A 248 13.55 -1.71 19.45
N LEU A 249 13.81 -0.95 18.41
CA LEU A 249 15.11 -0.97 17.71
C LEU A 249 16.13 0.00 18.32
N THR A 250 15.67 0.99 19.08
CA THR A 250 16.50 2.02 19.70
C THR A 250 16.78 1.78 21.18
N ASP A 251 15.94 1.02 21.87
CA ASP A 251 16.16 0.53 23.26
C ASP A 251 17.24 -0.58 23.27
#